data_567d222cd65e3362e7aab64ca938886d
#
_entry.id   567d222cd65e3362e7aab64ca938886d
#
_cell.length_a   1.000
_cell.length_b   1.000
_cell.length_c   1.000
_cell.angle_alpha   90.00
_cell.angle_beta   90.00
_cell.angle_gamma   90.00
#
_symmetry.space_group_name_H-M   'P 1'
#
loop_
_entity.id
_entity.type
_entity.pdbx_description
1 polymer ?
#
loop_
_entity_poly.entity_id
_entity_poly.type
_entity_poly.pdbx_seq_one_letter_code
_entity_poly.pdbx_strand_id
1 'polypeptide(L)'
;MDNITKEAIIAFVSANEIELSSTHTKLCLPVINRIYKKMCAGIKFSGIKVENNLICDGHHRYIASILADFALERIPGNVTSATASVDWKSVAFEEEDWDTLAKINMLNEQDADYNNIPIAKIVELLK
;
A
#
# COMPACT_ATOMS: atom_id res chain seq x y z
N MET A 1 -14.78 6.55 -7.30
CA MET A 1 -13.47 6.11 -7.89
C MET A 1 -13.46 4.59 -7.97
N ASP A 2 -13.08 4.08 -9.14
CA ASP A 2 -13.06 2.64 -9.36
C ASP A 2 -11.85 1.97 -8.70
N ASN A 3 -12.01 0.69 -8.38
CA ASN A 3 -10.91 -0.10 -7.89
C ASN A 3 -9.90 -0.38 -9.01
N ILE A 4 -8.63 -0.43 -8.64
CA ILE A 4 -7.58 -0.91 -9.51
C ILE A 4 -7.65 -2.44 -9.55
N THR A 5 -7.57 -3.02 -10.74
CA THR A 5 -7.53 -4.47 -10.90
C THR A 5 -6.11 -5.01 -10.72
N LYS A 6 -5.98 -6.29 -10.39
CA LYS A 6 -4.65 -6.91 -10.31
C LYS A 6 -3.94 -6.88 -11.65
N GLU A 7 -4.67 -7.02 -12.75
CA GLU A 7 -4.12 -6.93 -14.11
C GLU A 7 -3.49 -5.56 -14.37
N ALA A 8 -4.13 -4.49 -13.90
CA ALA A 8 -3.59 -3.14 -14.02
C ALA A 8 -2.30 -2.97 -13.21
N ILE A 9 -2.23 -3.53 -12.01
CA ILE A 9 -1.01 -3.49 -11.19
C ILE A 9 0.11 -4.28 -11.87
N ILE A 10 -0.18 -5.48 -12.35
CA ILE A 10 0.79 -6.33 -13.05
C ILE A 10 1.32 -5.62 -14.29
N ALA A 11 0.44 -5.00 -15.07
CA ALA A 11 0.84 -4.23 -16.25
C ALA A 11 1.75 -3.06 -15.87
N PHE A 12 1.44 -2.35 -14.79
CA PHE A 12 2.24 -1.22 -14.31
C PHE A 12 3.65 -1.66 -13.90
N VAL A 13 3.77 -2.69 -13.07
CA VAL A 13 5.09 -3.15 -12.60
C VAL A 13 5.91 -3.82 -13.70
N SER A 14 5.25 -4.31 -14.75
CA SER A 14 5.93 -4.87 -15.93
C SER A 14 6.43 -3.80 -16.88
N ALA A 15 5.73 -2.66 -16.97
CA ALA A 15 6.05 -1.58 -17.88
C ALA A 15 7.00 -0.52 -17.28
N ASN A 16 7.19 -0.53 -15.97
CA ASN A 16 7.97 0.48 -15.26
C ASN A 16 9.06 -0.16 -14.43
N GLU A 17 10.16 0.57 -14.26
CA GLU A 17 11.21 0.20 -13.31
C GLU A 17 10.78 0.66 -11.92
N ILE A 18 10.65 -0.29 -10.98
CA ILE A 18 10.23 -0.02 -9.62
C ILE A 18 11.47 0.05 -8.74
N GLU A 19 11.69 1.20 -8.12
CA GLU A 19 12.91 1.47 -7.36
C GLU A 19 13.12 0.54 -6.17
N LEU A 20 12.07 0.34 -5.36
CA LEU A 20 12.15 -0.54 -4.18
C LEU A 20 11.65 -1.93 -4.53
N SER A 21 12.33 -2.93 -3.99
CA SER A 21 11.94 -4.33 -4.19
C SER A 21 11.04 -4.81 -3.06
N SER A 22 10.11 -5.69 -3.40
CA SER A 22 9.30 -6.40 -2.42
C SER A 22 10.15 -7.42 -1.65
N THR A 23 9.76 -7.72 -0.44
CA THR A 23 10.25 -8.86 0.34
C THR A 23 9.13 -9.84 0.65
N HIS A 24 7.93 -9.58 0.12
CA HIS A 24 6.75 -10.43 0.26
C HIS A 24 6.38 -11.04 -1.10
N THR A 25 5.88 -12.28 -1.06
CA THR A 25 5.43 -12.98 -2.27
C THR A 25 3.96 -12.75 -2.58
N LYS A 26 3.19 -12.25 -1.61
CA LYS A 26 1.75 -12.01 -1.73
C LYS A 26 1.38 -10.69 -1.11
N LEU A 27 0.48 -9.96 -1.74
CA LEU A 27 -0.14 -8.75 -1.20
C LEU A 27 -1.65 -8.82 -1.42
N CYS A 28 -2.39 -8.01 -0.66
CA CYS A 28 -3.84 -8.00 -0.68
C CYS A 28 -4.36 -6.86 -1.55
N LEU A 29 -5.06 -7.19 -2.64
CA LEU A 29 -5.60 -6.21 -3.56
C LEU A 29 -6.62 -5.25 -2.90
N PRO A 30 -7.59 -5.73 -2.10
CA PRO A 30 -8.51 -4.81 -1.41
C PRO A 30 -7.83 -3.81 -0.49
N VAL A 31 -6.76 -4.23 0.21
CA VAL A 31 -5.97 -3.33 1.07
C VAL A 31 -5.30 -2.24 0.23
N ILE A 32 -4.67 -2.62 -0.88
CA ILE A 32 -4.05 -1.67 -1.81
C ILE A 32 -5.08 -0.66 -2.30
N ASN A 33 -6.26 -1.13 -2.69
CA ASN A 33 -7.32 -0.25 -3.19
C ASN A 33 -7.81 0.76 -2.17
N ARG A 34 -7.98 0.35 -0.91
CA ARG A 34 -8.38 1.28 0.14
C ARG A 34 -7.34 2.39 0.35
N ILE A 35 -6.07 2.00 0.40
CA ILE A 35 -4.97 2.96 0.55
C ILE A 35 -4.87 3.87 -0.67
N TYR A 36 -4.96 3.30 -1.86
CA TYR A 36 -4.91 4.04 -3.12
C TYR A 36 -5.99 5.13 -3.18
N LYS A 37 -7.23 4.78 -2.85
CA LYS A 37 -8.34 5.75 -2.85
C LYS A 37 -8.10 6.88 -1.84
N LYS A 38 -7.58 6.54 -0.66
CA LYS A 38 -7.24 7.53 0.36
C LYS A 38 -6.14 8.46 -0.13
N MET A 39 -5.08 7.93 -0.73
CA MET A 39 -3.98 8.73 -1.27
C MET A 39 -4.43 9.65 -2.40
N CYS A 40 -5.27 9.16 -3.29
CA CYS A 40 -5.84 9.98 -4.37
C CYS A 40 -6.69 11.14 -3.83
N ALA A 41 -7.28 10.98 -2.66
CA ALA A 41 -8.05 12.02 -1.97
C ALA A 41 -7.18 12.95 -1.11
N GLY A 42 -5.86 12.75 -1.10
CA GLY A 42 -4.93 13.59 -0.34
C GLY A 42 -4.74 13.18 1.11
N ILE A 43 -5.23 12.01 1.52
CA ILE A 43 -5.03 11.49 2.87
C ILE A 43 -3.56 11.12 3.04
N LYS A 44 -2.93 11.62 4.11
CA LYS A 44 -1.52 11.38 4.41
C LYS A 44 -1.32 10.10 5.19
N PHE A 45 -0.20 9.45 4.93
CA PHE A 45 0.20 8.21 5.58
C PHE A 45 1.60 8.36 6.18
N SER A 46 1.86 7.59 7.24
CA SER A 46 3.21 7.49 7.81
C SER A 46 4.18 6.86 6.81
N GLY A 47 5.47 7.11 7.01
CA GLY A 47 6.52 6.58 6.15
C GLY A 47 6.63 5.07 6.18
N ILE A 48 7.25 4.51 5.15
CA ILE A 48 7.56 3.09 5.04
C ILE A 48 8.99 2.83 5.51
N LYS A 49 9.27 1.60 5.94
CA LYS A 49 10.62 1.21 6.37
C LYS A 49 11.36 0.53 5.24
N VAL A 50 12.56 0.99 4.97
CA VAL A 50 13.38 0.56 3.83
C VAL A 50 14.81 0.34 4.26
N GLU A 51 15.44 -0.72 3.75
CA GLU A 51 16.88 -0.94 3.86
C GLU A 51 17.39 -1.60 2.58
N ASN A 52 18.50 -1.08 2.03
CA ASN A 52 19.13 -1.61 0.80
C ASN A 52 18.16 -1.76 -0.36
N ASN A 53 17.28 -0.77 -0.55
CA ASN A 53 16.20 -0.78 -1.54
C ASN A 53 15.20 -1.93 -1.37
N LEU A 54 15.16 -2.55 -0.18
CA LEU A 54 14.17 -3.56 0.19
C LEU A 54 13.13 -2.94 1.11
N ILE A 55 11.86 -3.22 0.85
CA ILE A 55 10.78 -2.77 1.72
C ILE A 55 10.73 -3.69 2.94
N CYS A 56 10.95 -3.12 4.12
CA CYS A 56 10.88 -3.87 5.39
C CYS A 56 9.47 -3.83 5.97
N ASP A 57 8.75 -2.72 5.79
CA ASP A 57 7.38 -2.53 6.26
C ASP A 57 6.67 -1.52 5.38
N GLY A 58 5.42 -1.78 5.05
CA GLY A 58 4.59 -0.87 4.26
C GLY A 58 4.47 -1.22 2.78
N HIS A 59 4.52 -2.50 2.42
CA HIS A 59 4.40 -2.97 1.03
C HIS A 59 3.13 -2.45 0.35
N HIS A 60 1.98 -2.57 1.01
CA HIS A 60 0.70 -2.11 0.45
C HIS A 60 0.70 -0.60 0.25
N ARG A 61 1.25 0.16 1.22
CA ARG A 61 1.39 1.61 1.09
C ARG A 61 2.31 1.99 -0.06
N TYR A 62 3.42 1.27 -0.21
CA TYR A 62 4.37 1.58 -1.29
C TYR A 62 3.75 1.39 -2.67
N ILE A 63 3.17 0.22 -2.95
CA ILE A 63 2.57 -0.02 -4.26
C ILE A 63 1.40 0.92 -4.54
N ALA A 64 0.58 1.22 -3.53
CA ALA A 64 -0.50 2.19 -3.67
C ALA A 64 0.06 3.59 -3.98
N SER A 65 1.16 3.98 -3.35
CA SER A 65 1.76 5.30 -3.53
C SER A 65 2.28 5.52 -4.95
N ILE A 66 2.93 4.52 -5.54
CA ILE A 66 3.42 4.65 -6.92
C ILE A 66 2.27 4.68 -7.93
N LEU A 67 1.19 3.96 -7.66
CA LEU A 67 -0.01 4.00 -8.50
C LEU A 67 -0.76 5.34 -8.37
N ALA A 68 -0.74 5.94 -7.19
CA ALA A 68 -1.41 7.22 -6.92
C ALA A 68 -0.52 8.44 -7.19
N ASP A 69 0.74 8.23 -7.56
CA ASP A 69 1.74 9.30 -7.66
C ASP A 69 1.81 10.12 -6.36
N PHE A 70 1.90 9.42 -5.25
CA PHE A 70 1.87 9.98 -3.90
C PHE A 70 3.24 9.79 -3.25
N ALA A 71 3.81 10.87 -2.69
CA ALA A 71 5.10 10.80 -2.02
C ALA A 71 4.98 10.20 -0.62
N LEU A 72 5.74 9.14 -0.35
CA LEU A 72 5.86 8.54 0.97
C LEU A 72 7.25 8.77 1.53
N GLU A 73 7.31 9.11 2.82
CA GLU A 73 8.56 9.19 3.54
C GLU A 73 9.17 7.80 3.71
N ARG A 74 10.49 7.71 3.65
CA ARG A 74 11.23 6.47 3.87
C ARG A 74 12.01 6.58 5.16
N ILE A 75 11.85 5.58 6.03
CA ILE A 75 12.52 5.50 7.33
C ILE A 75 13.44 4.28 7.31
N PRO A 76 14.61 4.32 8.00
CA PRO A 76 15.47 3.15 8.08
C PRO A 76 14.74 1.94 8.66
N GLY A 77 14.87 0.79 8.00
CA GLY A 77 14.36 -0.49 8.46
C GLY A 77 15.48 -1.45 8.76
N ASN A 78 15.11 -2.69 9.08
CA ASN A 78 16.07 -3.76 9.34
C ASN A 78 15.74 -4.98 8.48
N VAL A 79 16.77 -5.56 7.89
CA VAL A 79 16.67 -6.83 7.18
C VAL A 79 17.59 -7.84 7.85
N THR A 80 17.29 -9.12 7.68
CA THR A 80 18.14 -10.21 8.15
C THR A 80 18.79 -10.90 6.95
N SER A 81 19.72 -11.80 7.20
CA SER A 81 20.33 -12.62 6.15
C SER A 81 19.30 -13.52 5.44
N ALA A 82 18.15 -13.78 6.08
CA ALA A 82 17.06 -14.56 5.51
C ALA A 82 16.11 -13.72 4.65
N THR A 83 16.21 -12.40 4.69
CA THR A 83 15.36 -11.51 3.88
C THR A 83 15.78 -11.60 2.41
N ALA A 84 14.83 -11.94 1.55
CA ALA A 84 15.07 -12.10 0.13
C ALA A 84 14.28 -11.05 -0.67
N SER A 85 14.93 -10.51 -1.71
CA SER A 85 14.26 -9.65 -2.68
C SER A 85 13.31 -10.47 -3.55
N VAL A 86 12.10 -9.97 -3.76
CA VAL A 86 11.10 -10.58 -4.63
C VAL A 86 10.78 -9.59 -5.75
N ASP A 87 10.94 -10.05 -6.99
CA ASP A 87 10.57 -9.24 -8.16
C ASP A 87 9.06 -8.99 -8.14
N TRP A 88 8.66 -7.75 -8.40
CA TRP A 88 7.24 -7.38 -8.43
C TRP A 88 6.41 -8.23 -9.39
N LYS A 89 7.03 -8.71 -10.48
CA LYS A 89 6.37 -9.61 -11.42
C LYS A 89 6.06 -10.98 -10.82
N SER A 90 6.74 -11.33 -9.71
CA SER A 90 6.53 -12.60 -8.99
C SER A 90 5.61 -12.44 -7.78
N VAL A 91 5.18 -11.22 -7.47
CA VAL A 91 4.24 -10.97 -6.36
C VAL A 91 2.82 -11.31 -6.81
N ALA A 92 2.12 -12.12 -6.02
CA ALA A 92 0.71 -12.42 -6.24
C ALA A 92 -0.15 -11.38 -5.52
N PHE A 93 -1.15 -10.84 -6.23
CA PHE A 93 -2.11 -9.89 -5.66
C PHE A 93 -3.42 -10.64 -5.39
N GLU A 94 -3.67 -10.95 -4.12
CA GLU A 94 -4.83 -11.72 -3.72
C GLU A 94 -6.08 -10.85 -3.70
N GLU A 95 -7.19 -11.37 -4.23
CA GLU A 95 -8.44 -10.64 -4.35
C GLU A 95 -9.30 -10.76 -3.10
N GLU A 96 -9.02 -11.75 -2.25
CA GLU A 96 -9.71 -11.91 -0.97
C GLU A 96 -9.18 -10.87 0.04
N ASP A 97 -10.10 -10.23 0.76
CA ASP A 97 -9.73 -9.21 1.73
C ASP A 97 -9.10 -9.85 2.96
N TRP A 98 -7.88 -9.43 3.29
CA TRP A 98 -7.19 -9.90 4.50
C TRP A 98 -7.69 -9.24 5.77
N ASP A 99 -8.39 -8.10 5.65
CA ASP A 99 -8.87 -7.34 6.79
C ASP A 99 -10.33 -7.64 7.08
N THR A 100 -10.64 -7.75 8.38
CA THR A 100 -12.03 -7.81 8.84
C THR A 100 -12.66 -6.43 8.79
N LEU A 101 -14.00 -6.36 8.83
CA LEU A 101 -14.70 -5.07 8.91
C LEU A 101 -14.26 -4.26 10.13
N ALA A 102 -14.06 -4.94 11.27
CA ALA A 102 -13.60 -4.28 12.50
C ALA A 102 -12.21 -3.64 12.29
N LYS A 103 -11.30 -4.33 11.62
CA LYS A 103 -9.96 -3.80 11.32
C LYS A 103 -10.03 -2.65 10.34
N ILE A 104 -10.85 -2.74 9.31
CA ILE A 104 -11.05 -1.64 8.34
C ILE A 104 -11.53 -0.39 9.07
N ASN A 105 -12.51 -0.53 9.95
CA ASN A 105 -13.04 0.60 10.74
C ASN A 105 -11.96 1.20 11.65
N MET A 106 -11.16 0.37 12.31
CA MET A 106 -10.05 0.81 13.15
C MET A 106 -9.02 1.61 12.35
N LEU A 107 -8.64 1.10 11.18
CA LEU A 107 -7.68 1.77 10.30
C LEU A 107 -8.23 3.10 9.78
N ASN A 108 -9.53 3.16 9.47
CA ASN A 108 -10.16 4.41 9.04
C ASN A 108 -10.16 5.45 10.17
N GLU A 109 -10.40 5.04 11.41
CA GLU A 109 -10.30 5.92 12.57
C GLU A 109 -8.88 6.45 12.76
N GLN A 110 -7.88 5.57 12.66
CA GLN A 110 -6.48 5.96 12.76
C GLN A 110 -6.09 6.96 11.68
N ASP A 111 -6.51 6.72 10.44
CA ASP A 111 -6.21 7.62 9.32
C ASP A 111 -6.91 8.96 9.49
N ALA A 112 -8.14 8.97 9.98
CA ALA A 112 -8.88 10.21 10.29
C ALA A 112 -8.16 11.02 11.35
N ASP A 113 -7.72 10.38 12.44
CA ASP A 113 -6.97 11.03 13.52
C ASP A 113 -5.64 11.57 13.03
N TYR A 114 -4.90 10.77 12.26
CA TYR A 114 -3.60 11.17 11.71
C TYR A 114 -3.70 12.38 10.79
N ASN A 115 -4.80 12.52 10.07
CA ASN A 115 -5.06 13.62 9.15
C ASN A 115 -5.89 14.75 9.75
N ASN A 116 -6.30 14.61 10.99
CA ASN A 116 -7.14 15.60 11.69
C ASN A 116 -8.41 15.95 10.89
N ILE A 117 -9.12 14.92 10.45
CA ILE A 117 -10.37 15.04 9.69
C ILE A 117 -11.45 14.15 10.30
N PRO A 118 -12.75 14.42 10.03
CA PRO A 118 -13.81 13.52 10.46
C PRO A 118 -13.72 12.16 9.75
N ILE A 119 -13.99 11.08 10.49
CA ILE A 119 -14.00 9.74 9.91
C ILE A 119 -15.03 9.60 8.77
N ALA A 120 -16.12 10.36 8.83
CA ALA A 120 -17.14 10.33 7.78
C ALA A 120 -16.58 10.67 6.39
N LYS A 121 -15.56 11.51 6.31
CA LYS A 121 -14.90 11.83 5.04
C LYS A 121 -14.18 10.61 4.46
N ILE A 122 -13.53 9.81 5.30
CA ILE A 122 -12.85 8.59 4.86
C ILE A 122 -13.87 7.55 4.43
N VAL A 123 -14.91 7.34 5.22
CA VAL A 123 -15.98 6.39 4.88
C VAL A 123 -16.60 6.74 3.53
N GLU A 124 -16.86 8.02 3.29
CA GLU A 124 -17.47 8.49 2.04
C GLU A 124 -16.58 8.21 0.82
N LEU A 125 -15.28 8.49 0.93
CA LEU A 125 -14.38 8.29 -0.21
C LEU A 125 -14.15 6.80 -0.55
N LEU A 126 -14.43 5.89 0.38
CA LEU A 126 -14.29 4.45 0.16
C LEU A 126 -15.56 3.79 -0.40
N LYS A 127 -16.66 4.53 -0.52
CA LYS A 127 -17.90 4.00 -1.08
C LYS A 127 -17.82 3.76 -2.58
#